data_7c48336fa0be44e06be6acc434974cde
#
_entry.id   7c48336fa0be44e06be6acc434974cde
#
_cell.length_a   1.000
_cell.length_b   1.000
_cell.length_c   1.000
_cell.angle_alpha   90.00
_cell.angle_beta   90.00
_cell.angle_gamma   90.00
#
_symmetry.space_group_name_H-M   'P 1'
#
loop_
_entity.id
_entity.type
_entity.pdbx_description
1 polymer ?
#
loop_
_entity_poly.entity_id
_entity_poly.type
_entity_poly.pdbx_seq_one_letter_code
_entity_poly.pdbx_strand_id
1 'polypeptide(L)'
;MRITLDNGCIQVAVDTYGGELQSLKRHDAVTEYLWQGNPATYRRKAINIFPYVARLTNGTYMLDGKVYKMQAHGFIADMEMRCEK
;
A
#
# COMPACT_ATOMS: atom_id res chain seq x y z
N MET A 1 2.89 9.80 6.12
CA MET A 1 4.19 10.50 5.96
C MET A 1 4.96 9.84 4.83
N ARG A 2 5.55 10.62 3.98
CA ARG A 2 6.32 10.11 2.85
C ARG A 2 7.79 9.92 3.23
N ILE A 3 8.30 8.71 3.05
CA ILE A 3 9.70 8.37 3.31
C ILE A 3 10.39 8.14 1.97
N THR A 4 11.56 8.74 1.78
CA THR A 4 12.35 8.55 0.56
C THR A 4 13.62 7.79 0.89
N LEU A 5 13.91 6.77 0.08
CA LEU A 5 15.13 5.98 0.16
C LEU A 5 15.90 6.13 -1.17
N ASP A 6 17.22 6.23 -1.09
CA ASP A 6 18.06 6.46 -2.25
C ASP A 6 19.41 5.79 -2.00
N ASN A 7 19.81 4.88 -2.90
CA ASN A 7 21.10 4.19 -2.80
C ASN A 7 22.13 4.70 -3.82
N GLY A 8 21.84 5.83 -4.48
CA GLY A 8 22.69 6.37 -5.52
C GLY A 8 22.40 5.83 -6.93
N CYS A 9 21.58 4.79 -7.02
CA CYS A 9 21.18 4.19 -8.30
C CYS A 9 19.68 4.29 -8.50
N ILE A 10 18.91 3.95 -7.48
CA ILE A 10 17.44 3.94 -7.48
C ILE A 10 16.95 4.78 -6.32
N GLN A 11 15.92 5.56 -6.58
CA GLN A 11 15.22 6.32 -5.57
C GLN A 11 13.79 5.79 -5.45
N VAL A 12 13.34 5.50 -4.23
CA VAL A 12 11.97 5.08 -3.97
C VAL A 12 11.35 5.98 -2.91
N ALA A 13 10.05 6.16 -3.00
CA ALA A 13 9.28 6.84 -1.96
C ALA A 13 8.14 5.93 -1.51
N VAL A 14 7.94 5.87 -0.20
CA VAL A 14 6.91 5.04 0.44
C VAL A 14 6.08 5.94 1.36
N ASP A 15 4.76 5.78 1.33
CA ASP A 15 3.89 6.41 2.30
C ASP A 15 3.77 5.49 3.51
N THR A 16 3.95 6.03 4.71
CA THR A 16 3.77 5.26 5.93
C THR A 16 2.31 4.83 6.12
N TYR A 17 1.36 5.56 5.55
CA TYR A 17 -0.02 5.11 5.51
C TYR A 17 -0.16 3.96 4.51
N GLY A 18 -0.42 2.77 5.02
CA GLY A 18 -0.49 1.56 4.22
C GLY A 18 0.85 0.98 3.80
N GLY A 19 1.97 1.63 4.11
CA GLY A 19 3.28 1.21 3.64
C GLY A 19 3.38 1.16 2.12
N GLU A 20 2.62 2.02 1.45
CA GLU A 20 2.42 1.94 0.00
C GLU A 20 3.55 2.64 -0.76
N LEU A 21 4.11 1.93 -1.76
CA LEU A 21 5.11 2.51 -2.66
C LEU A 21 4.47 3.64 -3.46
N GLN A 22 5.10 4.80 -3.47
CA GLN A 22 4.57 6.01 -4.12
C GLN A 22 5.36 6.42 -5.35
N SER A 23 6.63 6.04 -5.42
CA SER A 23 7.52 6.46 -6.51
C SER A 23 8.66 5.47 -6.65
N LEU A 24 9.06 5.24 -7.90
CA LEU A 24 10.23 4.44 -8.24
C LEU A 24 10.92 5.09 -9.43
N LYS A 25 12.14 5.58 -9.23
CA LYS A 25 12.92 6.29 -10.25
C LYS A 25 14.37 5.84 -10.23
N ARG A 26 15.08 6.07 -11.33
CA ARG A 26 16.54 6.13 -11.25
C ARG A 26 16.93 7.38 -10.47
N HIS A 27 18.05 7.28 -9.76
CA HIS A 27 18.54 8.40 -8.94
C HIS A 27 18.71 9.71 -9.73
N ASP A 28 19.23 9.61 -10.96
CA ASP A 28 19.58 10.75 -11.79
C ASP A 28 18.56 11.05 -12.89
N ALA A 29 17.35 10.48 -12.82
CA ALA A 29 16.36 10.60 -13.87
C ALA A 29 15.05 11.19 -13.36
N VAL A 30 14.30 11.81 -14.27
CA VAL A 30 12.98 12.36 -13.98
C VAL A 30 11.85 11.39 -14.28
N THR A 31 12.16 10.29 -14.99
CA THR A 31 11.15 9.31 -15.39
C THR A 31 10.64 8.54 -14.17
N GLU A 32 9.33 8.57 -13.98
CA GLU A 32 8.65 7.80 -12.95
C GLU A 32 8.24 6.44 -13.52
N TYR A 33 8.69 5.34 -12.90
CA TYR A 33 8.37 4.00 -13.36
C TYR A 33 7.08 3.43 -12.76
N LEU A 34 6.62 4.02 -11.65
CA LEU A 34 5.38 3.59 -11.01
C LEU A 34 4.22 4.46 -11.51
N TRP A 35 3.13 3.82 -11.94
CA TRP A 35 1.93 4.55 -12.32
C TRP A 35 1.45 5.42 -11.15
N GLN A 36 1.25 6.70 -11.41
CA GLN A 36 0.97 7.68 -10.35
C GLN A 36 -0.51 7.78 -9.98
N GLY A 37 -1.33 6.89 -10.53
CA GLY A 37 -2.74 6.85 -10.21
C GLY A 37 -3.57 7.90 -10.93
N ASN A 38 -4.86 7.79 -10.76
CA ASN A 38 -5.84 8.79 -11.22
C ASN A 38 -6.86 8.94 -10.10
N PRO A 39 -6.82 10.05 -9.33
CA PRO A 39 -7.73 10.24 -8.19
C PRO A 39 -9.21 10.15 -8.54
N ALA A 40 -9.57 10.43 -9.81
CA ALA A 40 -10.95 10.35 -10.25
C ALA A 40 -11.45 8.92 -10.43
N THR A 41 -10.54 7.95 -10.61
CA THR A 41 -10.90 6.55 -10.87
C THR A 41 -10.28 5.58 -9.88
N TYR A 42 -8.99 5.73 -9.56
CA TYR A 42 -8.28 4.82 -8.67
C TYR A 42 -7.14 5.54 -7.96
N ARG A 43 -7.24 5.65 -6.65
CA ARG A 43 -6.29 6.45 -5.84
C ARG A 43 -5.04 5.70 -5.42
N ARG A 44 -5.05 4.38 -5.55
CA ARG A 44 -3.91 3.56 -5.12
C ARG A 44 -2.86 3.47 -6.22
N LYS A 45 -1.61 3.24 -5.84
CA LYS A 45 -0.48 3.07 -6.75
C LYS A 45 0.10 1.67 -6.66
N ALA A 46 0.40 1.21 -5.45
CA ALA A 46 0.96 -0.11 -5.18
C ALA A 46 0.41 -0.59 -3.84
N ILE A 47 -0.87 -0.87 -3.80
CA ILE A 47 -1.57 -1.23 -2.57
C ILE A 47 -0.99 -2.50 -1.95
N ASN A 48 -0.79 -2.47 -0.64
CA ASN A 48 -0.48 -3.66 0.14
C ASN A 48 -1.77 -4.31 0.61
N ILE A 49 -1.80 -5.64 0.55
CA ILE A 49 -2.99 -6.43 0.83
C ILE A 49 -2.69 -7.39 1.97
N PHE A 50 -3.47 -7.34 3.03
CA PHE A 50 -3.34 -8.25 4.18
C PHE A 50 -4.56 -8.10 5.09
N PRO A 51 -5.10 -9.21 5.68
CA PRO A 51 -4.66 -10.60 5.50
C PRO A 51 -5.30 -11.33 4.32
N TYR A 52 -6.28 -10.73 3.64
CA TYR A 52 -7.01 -11.40 2.57
C TYR A 52 -6.88 -10.64 1.26
N VAL A 53 -6.87 -11.41 0.16
CA VAL A 53 -6.93 -10.88 -1.19
C VAL A 53 -8.39 -10.81 -1.61
N ALA A 54 -8.80 -9.71 -2.22
CA ALA A 54 -10.15 -9.48 -2.72
C ALA A 54 -11.19 -9.41 -1.59
N ARG A 55 -12.43 -9.76 -1.88
CA ARG A 55 -13.56 -9.57 -0.97
C ARG A 55 -14.03 -10.92 -0.46
N LEU A 56 -14.26 -11.00 0.86
CA LEU A 56 -14.87 -12.18 1.46
C LEU A 56 -16.38 -12.20 1.22
N THR A 57 -16.97 -13.40 1.16
CA THR A 57 -18.42 -13.57 1.05
C THR A 57 -19.09 -12.86 2.24
N ASN A 58 -20.03 -11.96 1.93
CA ASN A 58 -20.72 -11.13 2.92
C ASN A 58 -19.78 -10.26 3.77
N GLY A 59 -18.51 -10.11 3.35
CA GLY A 59 -17.52 -9.31 4.08
C GLY A 59 -17.18 -9.87 5.46
N THR A 60 -17.36 -11.18 5.68
CA THR A 60 -17.15 -11.78 7.00
C THR A 60 -16.30 -13.05 6.92
N TYR A 61 -15.69 -13.40 8.05
CA TYR A 61 -15.03 -14.69 8.26
C TYR A 61 -15.31 -15.17 9.67
N MET A 62 -15.13 -16.47 9.90
CA MET A 62 -15.34 -17.07 11.21
C MET A 62 -14.02 -17.63 11.75
N LEU A 63 -13.75 -17.36 13.02
CA LEU A 63 -12.57 -17.87 13.72
C LEU A 63 -12.96 -18.23 15.15
N ASP A 64 -12.70 -19.47 15.55
CA ASP A 64 -13.01 -19.98 16.88
C ASP A 64 -14.46 -19.72 17.30
N GLY A 65 -15.38 -19.92 16.38
CA GLY A 65 -16.83 -19.76 16.63
C GLY A 65 -17.32 -18.32 16.62
N LYS A 66 -16.44 -17.35 16.38
CA LYS A 66 -16.81 -15.93 16.30
C LYS A 66 -16.81 -15.46 14.85
N VAL A 67 -17.75 -14.58 14.53
CA VAL A 67 -17.86 -13.95 13.22
C VAL A 67 -17.18 -12.57 13.27
N TYR A 68 -16.29 -12.33 12.32
CA TYR A 68 -15.59 -11.06 12.19
C TYR A 68 -15.89 -10.45 10.83
N LYS A 69 -15.90 -9.13 10.78
CA LYS A 69 -16.05 -8.38 9.54
C LYS A 69 -14.68 -7.99 9.00
N MET A 70 -14.55 -7.99 7.69
CA MET A 70 -13.31 -7.58 7.02
C MET A 70 -13.66 -6.92 5.68
N GLN A 71 -13.08 -5.75 5.45
CA GLN A 71 -13.23 -5.06 4.17
C GLN A 71 -12.42 -5.74 3.06
N ALA A 72 -12.71 -5.39 1.81
CA ALA A 72 -11.95 -5.91 0.67
C ALA A 72 -10.44 -5.66 0.86
N HIS A 73 -9.62 -6.66 0.57
CA HIS A 73 -8.16 -6.65 0.70
C HIS A 73 -7.64 -6.49 2.14
N GLY A 74 -8.50 -6.66 3.14
CA GLY A 74 -8.11 -6.58 4.54
C GLY A 74 -7.93 -5.15 5.03
N PHE A 75 -6.96 -4.91 5.89
CA PHE A 75 -6.84 -3.63 6.61
C PHE A 75 -5.49 -2.93 6.47
N ILE A 76 -4.45 -3.62 6.01
CA ILE A 76 -3.08 -3.08 6.05
C ILE A 76 -2.94 -1.78 5.23
N ALA A 77 -3.68 -1.67 4.14
CA ALA A 77 -3.63 -0.50 3.26
C ALA A 77 -4.11 0.78 3.95
N ASP A 78 -4.88 0.65 5.01
CA ASP A 78 -5.47 1.78 5.74
C ASP A 78 -4.86 1.95 7.14
N MET A 79 -3.70 1.36 7.39
CA MET A 79 -2.99 1.49 8.66
C MET A 79 -1.80 2.43 8.53
N GLU A 80 -1.61 3.28 9.54
CA GLU A 80 -0.40 4.09 9.65
C GLU A 80 0.72 3.23 10.21
N MET A 81 1.85 3.20 9.52
CA MET A 81 3.03 2.44 9.91
C MET A 81 4.10 3.36 10.45
N ARG A 82 4.93 2.83 11.35
CA ARG A 82 6.07 3.55 11.90
C ARG A 82 7.32 3.18 11.13
N CYS A 83 8.06 4.18 10.68
CA CYS A 83 9.37 3.97 10.06
C CYS A 83 10.41 3.76 11.16
N GLU A 84 11.12 2.64 11.11
CA GLU A 84 12.23 2.34 11.99
C GLU A 84 13.52 2.24 11.18
N LYS A 85 14.60 2.71 11.74
CA LYS A 85 15.92 2.61 11.10
C LYS A 85 16.64 1.33 11.53
#